data_b18f1c402ace98b4840d521869eec5ad
#
_entry.id   b18f1c402ace98b4840d521869eec5ad
#
_cell.length_a   1.000
_cell.length_b   1.000
_cell.length_c   1.000
_cell.angle_alpha   90.00
_cell.angle_beta   90.00
_cell.angle_gamma   90.00
#
_symmetry.space_group_name_H-M   'P 1'
#
loop_
_entity.id
_entity.type
_entity.pdbx_description
1 polymer ?
#
loop_
_entity_poly.entity_id
_entity_poly.type
_entity_poly.pdbx_seq_one_letter_code
_entity_poly.pdbx_strand_id
1 'polypeptide(L)'
;MSDHARQSPHSSSARLASLLRRWRAVALAVALGAVALFGAEAPAAQAVTVPPPPSGWSTVFSDDFSGASGSAPNGSKWTYDTGPGSNFGTGEIETMTNSTSNVHLDGNGHLNITALGSGSNWTSGRIHTPTALVGAPAGGKLEVTASIQQPSPANGLGYWPAFWMLGSGQWPENGEIDIMEDVNALSEVAGTVHCGTYPGGVCNEGNGIGSGLRGCSGCQSGFHTYTMILDRTNTSAESITFYLDGSAYFTVTEGQVGASTWQQAFDHNMMIIFDLAMGGGFPNGVCGCTSPSGSTTSGGTMSVGYVAAYSTSGGGGNPPPSNGAAITGYAGLCLDDRSASTANYNPVQVYTCNGSAAQQWTVVQAGSTLHVLGKCLDVYAAGTANGTAVDLYDCNNTGSQVWIPQSNGSLYNPQSNKCLDDTGWSTTPGTQVEIWDCTGGANQVWHLPS
;
A
#
# COMPACT_ATOMS: atom_id res chain seq x y z
N MET A 1 -50.88 -54.12 -46.38
CA MET A 1 -50.24 -55.41 -46.75
C MET A 1 -49.41 -55.81 -45.56
N SER A 2 -50.04 -56.56 -44.72
CA SER A 2 -49.86 -57.98 -44.45
C SER A 2 -48.57 -58.25 -43.73
N ASP A 3 -48.47 -58.92 -42.70
CA ASP A 3 -49.36 -59.66 -41.81
C ASP A 3 -48.47 -60.55 -40.93
N HIS A 4 -48.99 -60.80 -39.77
CA HIS A 4 -48.87 -62.05 -38.97
C HIS A 4 -47.55 -62.35 -38.24
N ALA A 5 -47.54 -62.64 -37.07
CA ALA A 5 -48.41 -63.21 -36.05
C ALA A 5 -47.67 -64.32 -35.24
N ARG A 6 -47.89 -64.27 -33.91
CA ARG A 6 -48.10 -65.42 -33.00
C ARG A 6 -46.95 -66.44 -32.76
N GLN A 7 -46.69 -66.95 -31.63
CA GLN A 7 -47.50 -67.45 -30.47
C GLN A 7 -46.56 -67.87 -29.34
N SER A 8 -47.01 -67.71 -28.10
CA SER A 8 -46.68 -68.49 -26.90
C SER A 8 -47.22 -69.90 -27.06
N PRO A 9 -47.25 -70.85 -26.12
CA PRO A 9 -46.99 -70.81 -24.68
C PRO A 9 -46.39 -72.16 -24.08
N HIS A 10 -46.61 -72.33 -22.76
CA HIS A 10 -46.69 -73.47 -21.86
C HIS A 10 -45.48 -73.76 -20.96
N SER A 11 -45.64 -73.57 -19.69
CA SER A 11 -46.28 -74.29 -18.56
C SER A 11 -45.55 -75.56 -18.22
N SER A 12 -45.18 -75.82 -17.04
CA SER A 12 -45.86 -76.34 -15.88
C SER A 12 -44.92 -76.76 -14.78
N SER A 13 -45.20 -76.31 -13.61
CA SER A 13 -45.61 -76.98 -12.38
C SER A 13 -44.71 -78.10 -11.81
N ALA A 14 -44.32 -77.88 -10.64
CA ALA A 14 -44.74 -78.41 -9.34
C ALA A 14 -44.00 -79.65 -8.82
N ARG A 15 -43.53 -79.61 -7.62
CA ARG A 15 -43.95 -80.29 -6.38
C ARG A 15 -42.80 -80.37 -5.37
N LEU A 16 -43.06 -79.79 -4.25
CA LEU A 16 -43.09 -80.30 -2.86
C LEU A 16 -42.24 -81.58 -2.52
N ALA A 17 -41.46 -81.42 -1.46
CA ALA A 17 -41.54 -82.13 -0.16
C ALA A 17 -40.27 -81.87 0.64
N SER A 18 -40.38 -81.21 1.71
CA SER A 18 -40.32 -81.53 3.15
C SER A 18 -39.20 -82.44 3.59
N LEU A 19 -38.43 -82.03 4.59
CA LEU A 19 -38.24 -82.58 5.90
C LEU A 19 -37.07 -81.93 6.68
N LEU A 20 -37.42 -81.24 7.67
CA LEU A 20 -37.00 -81.24 9.08
C LEU A 20 -35.53 -81.57 9.46
N ARG A 21 -35.06 -80.70 10.30
CA ARG A 21 -34.14 -80.80 11.44
C ARG A 21 -32.65 -80.46 11.22
N ARG A 22 -32.19 -79.43 11.77
CA ARG A 22 -31.59 -79.39 13.13
C ARG A 22 -31.07 -77.96 13.38
N TRP A 23 -31.43 -77.44 14.52
CA TRP A 23 -30.93 -76.22 15.14
C TRP A 23 -29.43 -76.27 15.33
N ARG A 24 -28.72 -75.27 14.88
CA ARG A 24 -27.53 -74.78 15.52
C ARG A 24 -27.57 -73.26 15.43
N ALA A 25 -27.66 -72.58 16.60
CA ALA A 25 -27.53 -71.17 16.77
C ALA A 25 -26.09 -70.78 16.38
N VAL A 26 -25.97 -69.92 15.39
CA VAL A 26 -24.75 -69.16 15.15
C VAL A 26 -25.13 -67.68 15.37
N ALA A 27 -24.65 -67.15 16.49
CA ALA A 27 -24.75 -65.69 16.77
C ALA A 27 -23.95 -64.92 15.73
N LEU A 28 -24.63 -64.26 14.83
CA LEU A 28 -23.99 -63.32 13.91
C LEU A 28 -23.84 -61.97 14.65
N ALA A 29 -22.63 -61.68 15.14
CA ALA A 29 -22.26 -60.36 15.64
C ALA A 29 -22.23 -59.41 14.44
N VAL A 30 -23.24 -58.53 14.34
CA VAL A 30 -23.21 -57.38 13.42
C VAL A 30 -22.28 -56.37 14.04
N ALA A 31 -21.02 -56.35 13.59
CA ALA A 31 -20.11 -55.23 13.85
C ALA A 31 -20.57 -54.04 12.98
N LEU A 32 -21.25 -53.07 13.60
CA LEU A 32 -21.44 -51.76 13.04
C LEU A 32 -20.07 -51.06 12.96
N GLY A 33 -19.41 -51.17 11.83
CA GLY A 33 -18.26 -50.36 11.50
C GLY A 33 -18.71 -48.92 11.30
N ALA A 34 -18.50 -48.08 12.32
CA ALA A 34 -18.56 -46.64 12.13
C ALA A 34 -17.41 -46.25 11.18
N VAL A 35 -17.72 -46.03 9.92
CA VAL A 35 -16.80 -45.32 9.00
C VAL A 35 -16.73 -43.89 9.46
N ALA A 36 -15.72 -43.58 10.26
CA ALA A 36 -15.34 -42.17 10.50
C ALA A 36 -14.87 -41.61 9.15
N LEU A 37 -15.74 -40.81 8.52
CA LEU A 37 -15.36 -39.90 7.46
C LEU A 37 -14.42 -38.89 8.09
N PHE A 38 -13.12 -39.16 8.06
CA PHE A 38 -12.12 -38.11 8.19
C PHE A 38 -12.30 -37.23 6.95
N GLY A 39 -13.07 -36.15 7.10
CA GLY A 39 -12.99 -35.01 6.19
C GLY A 39 -11.53 -34.57 6.22
N ALA A 40 -10.80 -34.81 5.16
CA ALA A 40 -9.54 -34.09 4.94
C ALA A 40 -9.94 -32.64 4.85
N GLU A 41 -9.77 -31.87 5.93
CA GLU A 41 -9.76 -30.42 5.85
C GLU A 41 -8.65 -30.10 4.82
N ALA A 42 -9.05 -29.48 3.72
CA ALA A 42 -8.08 -28.91 2.81
C ALA A 42 -7.18 -27.99 3.66
N PRO A 43 -5.84 -28.06 3.51
CA PRO A 43 -4.97 -27.16 4.24
C PRO A 43 -5.47 -25.75 3.98
N ALA A 44 -5.75 -25.01 5.04
CA ALA A 44 -6.07 -23.59 4.94
C ALA A 44 -4.97 -22.95 4.09
N ALA A 45 -5.35 -22.25 3.03
CA ALA A 45 -4.40 -21.49 2.26
C ALA A 45 -3.63 -20.61 3.25
N GLN A 46 -2.32 -20.80 3.33
CA GLN A 46 -1.50 -19.98 4.22
C GLN A 46 -1.58 -18.57 3.67
N ALA A 47 -2.04 -17.63 4.51
CA ALA A 47 -1.98 -16.21 4.20
C ALA A 47 -0.56 -15.88 3.73
N VAL A 48 -0.46 -15.16 2.62
CA VAL A 48 0.83 -14.72 2.09
C VAL A 48 1.36 -13.68 3.07
N THR A 49 2.34 -14.06 3.89
CA THR A 49 2.92 -13.17 4.88
C THR A 49 3.77 -12.10 4.21
N VAL A 50 3.68 -10.86 4.70
CA VAL A 50 4.58 -9.79 4.28
C VAL A 50 6.03 -10.25 4.49
N PRO A 51 6.90 -10.23 3.46
CA PRO A 51 8.30 -10.57 3.64
C PRO A 51 8.97 -9.63 4.65
N PRO A 52 9.93 -10.11 5.44
CA PRO A 52 10.73 -9.21 6.26
C PRO A 52 11.55 -8.27 5.37
N PRO A 53 11.86 -7.04 5.84
CA PRO A 53 12.71 -6.13 5.07
C PRO A 53 14.06 -6.78 4.76
N PRO A 54 14.64 -6.53 3.58
CA PRO A 54 15.99 -6.97 3.27
C PRO A 54 17.02 -6.47 4.31
N SER A 55 18.16 -7.13 4.44
CA SER A 55 19.19 -6.72 5.39
C SER A 55 19.63 -5.27 5.14
N GLY A 56 19.59 -4.44 6.16
CA GLY A 56 19.92 -3.01 6.09
C GLY A 56 18.75 -2.12 5.62
N TRP A 57 17.54 -2.68 5.45
CA TRP A 57 16.32 -1.95 5.16
C TRP A 57 15.37 -1.94 6.35
N SER A 58 14.51 -0.96 6.40
CA SER A 58 13.44 -0.84 7.41
C SER A 58 12.08 -0.79 6.74
N THR A 59 11.07 -1.37 7.37
CA THR A 59 9.69 -1.28 6.88
C THR A 59 9.16 0.14 7.11
N VAL A 60 8.68 0.78 6.04
CA VAL A 60 8.01 2.09 6.06
C VAL A 60 6.50 1.91 6.13
N PHE A 61 5.98 0.97 5.35
CA PHE A 61 4.57 0.63 5.30
C PHE A 61 4.40 -0.85 4.99
N SER A 62 3.36 -1.47 5.51
CA SER A 62 2.96 -2.81 5.08
C SER A 62 1.51 -3.12 5.43
N ASP A 63 0.90 -3.99 4.63
CA ASP A 63 -0.38 -4.62 4.92
C ASP A 63 -0.39 -6.06 4.40
N ASP A 64 -0.81 -7.00 5.24
CA ASP A 64 -1.00 -8.42 4.93
C ASP A 64 -2.47 -8.75 4.63
N PHE A 65 -3.31 -7.73 4.59
CA PHE A 65 -4.74 -7.83 4.35
C PHE A 65 -5.46 -8.87 5.20
N SER A 66 -4.95 -9.10 6.41
CA SER A 66 -5.61 -9.97 7.39
C SER A 66 -6.92 -9.36 7.87
N GLY A 67 -7.97 -10.18 7.96
CA GLY A 67 -9.30 -9.73 8.41
C GLY A 67 -10.40 -10.72 8.06
N ALA A 68 -11.62 -10.43 8.50
CA ALA A 68 -12.76 -11.30 8.26
C ALA A 68 -13.20 -11.28 6.79
N SER A 69 -13.60 -12.44 6.25
CA SER A 69 -14.14 -12.53 4.89
C SER A 69 -15.31 -11.58 4.69
N GLY A 70 -15.31 -10.85 3.58
CA GLY A 70 -16.32 -9.85 3.20
C GLY A 70 -16.22 -8.53 3.94
N SER A 71 -15.23 -8.34 4.84
CA SER A 71 -15.00 -7.04 5.49
C SER A 71 -14.23 -6.07 4.59
N ALA A 72 -14.38 -4.78 4.87
CA ALA A 72 -13.57 -3.73 4.26
C ALA A 72 -12.10 -3.82 4.74
N PRO A 73 -11.10 -3.37 3.95
CA PRO A 73 -9.72 -3.21 4.41
C PRO A 73 -9.63 -2.18 5.55
N ASN A 74 -8.52 -2.21 6.26
CA ASN A 74 -8.29 -1.35 7.42
C ASN A 74 -8.33 0.14 7.05
N GLY A 75 -9.34 0.86 7.53
CA GLY A 75 -9.55 2.30 7.25
C GLY A 75 -8.47 3.24 7.82
N SER A 76 -7.58 2.77 8.69
CA SER A 76 -6.40 3.56 9.10
C SER A 76 -5.24 3.47 8.10
N LYS A 77 -5.26 2.46 7.21
CA LYS A 77 -4.26 2.24 6.17
C LYS A 77 -4.75 2.63 4.77
N TRP A 78 -6.07 2.58 4.55
CA TRP A 78 -6.67 2.73 3.22
C TRP A 78 -7.84 3.69 3.21
N THR A 79 -7.83 4.59 2.25
CA THR A 79 -8.91 5.51 1.89
C THR A 79 -9.46 5.10 0.54
N TYR A 80 -10.77 5.26 0.33
CA TYR A 80 -11.41 4.99 -0.95
C TYR A 80 -11.51 6.25 -1.80
N ASP A 81 -11.12 6.14 -3.07
CA ASP A 81 -11.59 7.06 -4.10
C ASP A 81 -12.93 6.56 -4.63
N THR A 82 -13.93 7.43 -4.66
CA THR A 82 -15.27 7.06 -5.12
C THR A 82 -15.78 8.04 -6.16
N GLY A 83 -16.61 7.55 -7.06
CA GLY A 83 -17.23 8.36 -8.12
C GLY A 83 -17.00 7.78 -9.51
N PRO A 84 -17.46 8.47 -10.55
CA PRO A 84 -17.33 7.99 -11.93
C PRO A 84 -15.85 7.97 -12.38
N GLY A 85 -15.45 6.92 -13.08
CA GLY A 85 -14.09 6.73 -13.65
C GLY A 85 -13.64 7.90 -14.51
N SER A 86 -14.58 8.56 -15.20
CA SER A 86 -14.30 9.76 -15.97
C SER A 86 -13.66 10.91 -15.17
N ASN A 87 -13.73 10.89 -13.84
CA ASN A 87 -13.07 11.88 -12.98
C ASN A 87 -11.56 11.66 -12.86
N PHE A 88 -11.06 10.49 -13.22
CA PHE A 88 -9.63 10.14 -13.11
C PHE A 88 -8.82 10.47 -14.37
N GLY A 89 -9.46 10.91 -15.46
CA GLY A 89 -8.80 11.55 -16.59
C GLY A 89 -8.39 10.63 -17.73
N THR A 90 -8.44 9.33 -17.57
CA THR A 90 -7.97 8.33 -18.55
C THR A 90 -9.10 7.75 -19.43
N GLY A 91 -10.35 8.18 -19.18
CA GLY A 91 -11.53 7.78 -19.95
C GLY A 91 -12.13 6.45 -19.53
N GLU A 92 -11.87 5.99 -18.35
CA GLU A 92 -12.50 4.84 -17.68
C GLU A 92 -14.00 5.05 -17.53
N ILE A 93 -14.75 3.97 -17.48
CA ILE A 93 -16.23 4.04 -17.53
C ILE A 93 -16.93 3.53 -16.28
N GLU A 94 -16.23 2.88 -15.37
CA GLU A 94 -16.81 2.37 -14.13
C GLU A 94 -17.14 3.49 -13.15
N THR A 95 -17.90 3.13 -12.13
CA THR A 95 -18.04 3.93 -10.92
C THR A 95 -17.23 3.27 -9.81
N MET A 96 -16.23 3.96 -9.30
CA MET A 96 -15.44 3.51 -8.14
C MET A 96 -16.29 3.62 -6.88
N THR A 97 -16.31 2.57 -6.06
CA THR A 97 -17.19 2.47 -4.89
C THR A 97 -16.41 2.04 -3.65
N ASN A 98 -16.98 2.28 -2.47
CA ASN A 98 -16.55 1.72 -1.19
C ASN A 98 -17.38 0.49 -0.77
N SER A 99 -18.10 -0.11 -1.71
CA SER A 99 -18.90 -1.32 -1.46
C SER A 99 -17.99 -2.53 -1.26
N THR A 100 -18.29 -3.36 -0.26
CA THR A 100 -17.61 -4.64 -0.08
C THR A 100 -17.93 -5.66 -1.18
N SER A 101 -18.87 -5.37 -2.08
CA SER A 101 -19.03 -6.13 -3.32
C SER A 101 -17.88 -5.88 -4.31
N ASN A 102 -17.24 -4.71 -4.25
CA ASN A 102 -16.14 -4.34 -5.12
C ASN A 102 -14.79 -4.45 -4.40
N VAL A 103 -14.69 -4.05 -3.11
CA VAL A 103 -13.42 -4.04 -2.36
C VAL A 103 -13.64 -4.71 -1.01
N HIS A 104 -13.05 -5.89 -0.81
CA HIS A 104 -13.21 -6.63 0.44
C HIS A 104 -12.01 -7.54 0.73
N LEU A 105 -11.87 -7.93 2.00
CA LEU A 105 -10.95 -8.97 2.43
C LEU A 105 -11.61 -10.35 2.23
N ASP A 106 -10.85 -11.33 1.75
CA ASP A 106 -11.37 -12.68 1.48
C ASP A 106 -11.40 -13.57 2.72
N GLY A 107 -10.78 -13.16 3.82
CA GLY A 107 -10.64 -13.93 5.05
C GLY A 107 -9.43 -14.88 5.08
N ASN A 108 -8.65 -14.92 4.00
CA ASN A 108 -7.44 -15.74 3.87
C ASN A 108 -6.16 -14.91 3.72
N GLY A 109 -6.23 -13.62 4.03
CA GLY A 109 -5.10 -12.68 3.92
C GLY A 109 -4.97 -12.06 2.54
N HIS A 110 -6.08 -11.88 1.82
CA HIS A 110 -6.06 -11.16 0.55
C HIS A 110 -7.08 -10.02 0.52
N LEU A 111 -6.69 -8.93 -0.10
CA LEU A 111 -7.59 -7.89 -0.56
C LEU A 111 -8.08 -8.28 -1.97
N ASN A 112 -9.38 -8.25 -2.18
CA ASN A 112 -10.00 -8.45 -3.48
C ASN A 112 -10.60 -7.13 -3.99
N ILE A 113 -10.23 -6.74 -5.21
CA ILE A 113 -10.88 -5.66 -5.96
C ILE A 113 -11.54 -6.29 -7.17
N THR A 114 -12.88 -6.19 -7.24
CA THR A 114 -13.71 -6.90 -8.22
C THR A 114 -14.49 -5.92 -9.07
N ALA A 115 -14.37 -6.01 -10.38
CA ALA A 115 -15.18 -5.24 -11.32
C ALA A 115 -16.48 -5.99 -11.65
N LEU A 116 -17.61 -5.32 -11.38
CA LEU A 116 -18.96 -5.85 -11.55
C LEU A 116 -19.76 -5.00 -12.53
N GLY A 117 -20.36 -5.61 -13.53
CA GLY A 117 -21.17 -4.84 -14.47
C GLY A 117 -21.49 -5.52 -15.78
N SER A 118 -22.02 -4.75 -16.71
CA SER A 118 -22.30 -5.17 -18.10
C SER A 118 -22.47 -3.96 -19.01
N GLY A 119 -22.09 -4.10 -20.28
CA GLY A 119 -22.17 -3.01 -21.26
C GLY A 119 -21.37 -1.79 -20.79
N SER A 120 -22.03 -0.66 -20.60
CA SER A 120 -21.40 0.58 -20.10
C SER A 120 -21.61 0.83 -18.61
N ASN A 121 -22.25 -0.09 -17.89
CA ASN A 121 -22.56 0.08 -16.46
C ASN A 121 -21.67 -0.85 -15.64
N TRP A 122 -20.59 -0.30 -15.11
CA TRP A 122 -19.63 -1.03 -14.28
C TRP A 122 -19.43 -0.35 -12.93
N THR A 123 -19.15 -1.14 -11.92
CA THR A 123 -18.64 -0.69 -10.63
C THR A 123 -17.35 -1.41 -10.31
N SER A 124 -16.44 -0.74 -9.64
CA SER A 124 -15.17 -1.30 -9.23
C SER A 124 -14.65 -0.61 -7.97
N GLY A 125 -13.38 -0.73 -7.66
CA GLY A 125 -12.76 -0.14 -6.50
C GLY A 125 -11.40 0.46 -6.76
N ARG A 126 -11.13 1.58 -6.05
CA ARG A 126 -9.83 2.24 -5.97
C ARG A 126 -9.57 2.63 -4.53
N ILE A 127 -8.42 2.23 -4.00
CA ILE A 127 -7.99 2.57 -2.65
C ILE A 127 -6.56 3.09 -2.67
N HIS A 128 -6.27 4.00 -1.77
CA HIS A 128 -4.94 4.57 -1.60
C HIS A 128 -4.55 4.73 -0.13
N THR A 129 -3.26 4.83 0.17
CA THR A 129 -2.81 5.22 1.51
C THR A 129 -3.31 6.63 1.84
N PRO A 130 -3.75 6.92 3.10
CA PRO A 130 -4.40 8.20 3.44
C PRO A 130 -3.57 9.45 3.11
N THR A 131 -2.26 9.31 3.07
CA THR A 131 -1.30 10.38 2.77
C THR A 131 -0.15 9.86 1.91
N ALA A 132 0.63 10.76 1.32
CA ALA A 132 1.89 10.45 0.69
C ALA A 132 2.94 10.10 1.77
N LEU A 133 3.14 8.82 2.03
CA LEU A 133 3.93 8.35 3.17
C LEU A 133 5.19 7.55 2.80
N VAL A 134 5.37 7.16 1.52
CA VAL A 134 6.51 6.36 1.10
C VAL A 134 7.38 7.12 0.11
N GLY A 135 8.67 7.25 0.41
CA GLY A 135 9.66 7.91 -0.44
C GLY A 135 11.06 7.41 -0.13
N ALA A 136 11.97 7.54 -1.09
CA ALA A 136 13.38 7.22 -0.90
C ALA A 136 14.12 8.38 -0.23
N PRO A 137 14.87 8.17 0.85
CA PRO A 137 15.73 9.21 1.40
C PRO A 137 16.89 9.50 0.43
N ALA A 138 17.35 10.75 0.40
CA ALA A 138 18.58 11.07 -0.31
C ALA A 138 19.74 10.21 0.20
N GLY A 139 20.52 9.64 -0.70
CA GLY A 139 21.59 8.69 -0.37
C GLY A 139 21.08 7.27 -0.03
N GLY A 140 19.80 7.00 -0.14
CA GLY A 140 19.20 5.71 0.14
C GLY A 140 18.35 5.16 -0.99
N LYS A 141 17.51 4.19 -0.67
CA LYS A 141 16.59 3.53 -1.62
C LYS A 141 15.21 3.35 -0.99
N LEU A 142 14.21 3.32 -1.84
CA LEU A 142 12.86 2.85 -1.54
C LEU A 142 12.57 1.63 -2.40
N GLU A 143 12.08 0.56 -1.79
CA GLU A 143 11.45 -0.56 -2.45
C GLU A 143 9.96 -0.55 -2.14
N VAL A 144 9.12 -0.64 -3.15
CA VAL A 144 7.67 -0.85 -2.99
C VAL A 144 7.30 -2.12 -3.73
N THR A 145 6.70 -3.06 -3.03
CA THR A 145 6.46 -4.42 -3.52
C THR A 145 5.08 -4.91 -3.10
N ALA A 146 4.42 -5.65 -3.98
CA ALA A 146 3.15 -6.32 -3.69
C ALA A 146 3.10 -7.70 -4.33
N SER A 147 2.38 -8.61 -3.68
CA SER A 147 2.03 -9.92 -4.23
C SER A 147 0.63 -9.86 -4.80
N ILE A 148 0.48 -9.99 -6.13
CA ILE A 148 -0.79 -9.77 -6.82
C ILE A 148 -1.06 -10.93 -7.78
N GLN A 149 -2.32 -11.40 -7.77
CA GLN A 149 -2.89 -12.20 -8.85
C GLN A 149 -3.80 -11.31 -9.69
N GLN A 150 -3.51 -11.23 -10.99
CA GLN A 150 -4.26 -10.42 -11.95
C GLN A 150 -5.65 -11.00 -12.23
N PRO A 151 -6.63 -10.18 -12.67
CA PRO A 151 -7.95 -10.66 -13.03
C PRO A 151 -7.91 -11.69 -14.15
N SER A 152 -8.73 -12.75 -14.02
CA SER A 152 -8.83 -13.85 -15.01
C SER A 152 -10.29 -14.12 -15.42
N PRO A 153 -11.04 -13.13 -15.92
CA PRO A 153 -12.39 -13.35 -16.43
C PRO A 153 -12.37 -14.12 -17.75
N ALA A 154 -13.46 -14.81 -18.08
CA ALA A 154 -13.56 -15.58 -19.33
C ALA A 154 -13.41 -14.70 -20.59
N ASN A 155 -13.83 -13.42 -20.53
CA ASN A 155 -13.55 -12.39 -21.50
C ASN A 155 -13.19 -11.10 -20.74
N GLY A 156 -11.93 -10.73 -20.78
CA GLY A 156 -11.38 -9.61 -20.00
C GLY A 156 -11.24 -8.30 -20.75
N LEU A 157 -11.86 -8.17 -21.92
CA LEU A 157 -11.76 -6.94 -22.70
C LEU A 157 -12.21 -5.74 -21.88
N GLY A 158 -11.33 -4.76 -21.69
CA GLY A 158 -11.56 -3.56 -20.91
C GLY A 158 -11.11 -3.62 -19.45
N TYR A 159 -10.72 -4.77 -18.92
CA TYR A 159 -10.12 -4.83 -17.59
C TYR A 159 -8.76 -4.14 -17.57
N TRP A 160 -8.53 -3.31 -16.52
CA TRP A 160 -7.29 -2.57 -16.34
C TRP A 160 -6.92 -2.52 -14.84
N PRO A 161 -6.30 -3.58 -14.32
CA PRO A 161 -5.77 -3.59 -12.97
C PRO A 161 -4.49 -2.76 -12.87
N ALA A 162 -4.34 -2.00 -11.78
CA ALA A 162 -3.16 -1.21 -11.50
C ALA A 162 -2.71 -1.29 -10.04
N PHE A 163 -1.38 -1.33 -9.87
CA PHE A 163 -0.67 -1.11 -8.61
C PHE A 163 0.40 -0.05 -8.87
N TRP A 164 0.25 1.10 -8.24
CA TRP A 164 0.98 2.28 -8.59
C TRP A 164 1.16 3.28 -7.44
N MET A 165 1.91 4.32 -7.70
CA MET A 165 2.19 5.38 -6.74
C MET A 165 1.93 6.76 -7.37
N LEU A 166 1.43 7.70 -6.55
CA LEU A 166 1.11 9.05 -6.99
C LEU A 166 1.65 10.08 -6.02
N GLY A 167 2.31 11.11 -6.56
CA GLY A 167 2.72 12.29 -5.82
C GLY A 167 1.54 13.19 -5.47
N SER A 168 1.65 13.93 -4.37
CA SER A 168 0.64 14.92 -3.98
C SER A 168 0.83 16.20 -4.78
N GLY A 169 -0.15 16.64 -5.55
CA GLY A 169 -0.12 17.90 -6.29
C GLY A 169 -0.60 17.79 -7.73
N GLN A 170 -0.04 18.62 -8.60
CA GLN A 170 -0.44 18.69 -10.01
C GLN A 170 0.17 17.52 -10.78
N TRP A 171 -0.70 16.73 -11.43
CA TRP A 171 -0.28 15.69 -12.38
C TRP A 171 0.08 16.31 -13.74
N PRO A 172 1.13 15.85 -14.44
CA PRO A 172 2.11 14.82 -14.07
C PRO A 172 3.36 15.37 -13.36
N GLU A 173 3.37 16.66 -13.05
CA GLU A 173 4.54 17.36 -12.49
C GLU A 173 5.05 16.71 -11.20
N ASN A 174 4.13 16.27 -10.34
CA ASN A 174 4.45 15.65 -9.05
C ASN A 174 4.59 14.14 -9.12
N GLY A 175 4.72 13.59 -10.33
CA GLY A 175 5.11 12.21 -10.58
C GLY A 175 4.03 11.16 -10.31
N GLU A 176 4.14 10.08 -11.10
CA GLU A 176 3.39 8.85 -10.96
C GLU A 176 4.33 7.69 -11.32
N ILE A 177 4.21 6.56 -10.64
CA ILE A 177 5.02 5.35 -10.89
C ILE A 177 4.06 4.17 -10.93
N ASP A 178 3.81 3.63 -12.12
CA ASP A 178 2.95 2.46 -12.33
C ASP A 178 3.80 1.20 -12.21
N ILE A 179 3.68 0.52 -11.06
CA ILE A 179 4.53 -0.63 -10.74
C ILE A 179 4.03 -1.88 -11.47
N MET A 180 2.73 -2.00 -11.64
CA MET A 180 2.07 -3.07 -12.40
C MET A 180 0.80 -2.56 -13.05
N GLU A 181 0.72 -2.70 -14.35
CA GLU A 181 -0.50 -2.59 -15.13
C GLU A 181 -0.64 -3.79 -16.06
N ASP A 182 -1.85 -4.29 -16.24
CA ASP A 182 -2.26 -5.18 -17.32
C ASP A 182 -3.54 -4.62 -17.93
N VAL A 183 -3.80 -4.91 -19.20
CA VAL A 183 -5.02 -4.50 -19.87
C VAL A 183 -5.66 -5.66 -20.62
N ASN A 184 -6.99 -5.64 -20.68
CA ASN A 184 -7.77 -6.61 -21.44
C ASN A 184 -7.55 -8.08 -20.99
N ALA A 185 -7.05 -8.28 -19.78
CA ALA A 185 -6.66 -9.58 -19.23
C ALA A 185 -5.70 -10.36 -20.15
N LEU A 186 -4.65 -9.70 -20.62
CA LEU A 186 -3.65 -10.29 -21.51
C LEU A 186 -2.62 -11.17 -20.79
N SER A 187 -2.61 -11.15 -19.43
CA SER A 187 -1.56 -11.76 -18.61
C SER A 187 -0.18 -11.19 -18.96
N GLU A 188 -0.13 -9.87 -18.97
CA GLU A 188 1.08 -9.09 -19.24
C GLU A 188 1.36 -8.14 -18.07
N VAL A 189 2.48 -7.45 -18.14
CA VAL A 189 2.87 -6.41 -17.17
C VAL A 189 3.49 -5.24 -17.90
N ALA A 190 3.11 -4.03 -17.53
CA ALA A 190 3.82 -2.80 -17.86
C ALA A 190 4.26 -2.10 -16.60
N GLY A 191 5.43 -1.46 -16.62
CA GLY A 191 5.89 -0.49 -15.64
C GLY A 191 6.12 0.84 -16.33
N THR A 192 5.62 1.94 -15.79
CA THR A 192 5.64 3.26 -16.40
C THR A 192 6.00 4.32 -15.36
N VAL A 193 6.59 5.44 -15.79
CA VAL A 193 6.68 6.65 -14.98
C VAL A 193 6.10 7.83 -15.76
N HIS A 194 5.38 8.70 -15.03
CA HIS A 194 4.82 9.94 -15.54
C HIS A 194 5.44 11.14 -14.82
N CYS A 195 5.84 12.15 -15.58
CA CYS A 195 6.51 13.34 -15.04
C CYS A 195 6.49 14.52 -16.00
N GLY A 196 6.86 15.69 -15.50
CA GLY A 196 7.02 16.90 -16.29
C GLY A 196 5.71 17.53 -16.69
N THR A 197 5.47 17.81 -17.96
CA THR A 197 4.33 18.59 -18.42
C THR A 197 3.43 17.82 -19.39
N TYR A 198 2.11 17.98 -19.22
CA TYR A 198 1.09 17.46 -20.13
C TYR A 198 0.58 18.59 -21.04
N PRO A 199 0.35 18.31 -22.35
CA PRO A 199 0.70 17.09 -23.09
C PRO A 199 2.17 17.06 -23.53
N GLY A 200 2.75 15.88 -23.66
CA GLY A 200 4.10 15.66 -24.16
C GLY A 200 5.17 15.83 -23.09
N GLY A 201 5.97 16.86 -23.17
CA GLY A 201 7.09 17.05 -22.26
C GLY A 201 8.18 15.98 -22.35
N VAL A 202 9.13 16.01 -21.41
CA VAL A 202 10.28 15.09 -21.41
C VAL A 202 9.89 13.63 -21.10
N CYS A 203 8.76 13.44 -20.44
CA CYS A 203 8.23 12.12 -20.12
C CYS A 203 7.18 11.61 -21.14
N ASN A 204 6.98 12.33 -22.26
CA ASN A 204 6.05 11.93 -23.34
C ASN A 204 4.59 11.79 -22.86
N GLU A 205 4.12 12.74 -22.05
CA GLU A 205 2.77 12.70 -21.47
C GLU A 205 1.66 12.90 -22.52
N GLY A 206 0.56 12.16 -22.45
CA GLY A 206 0.07 11.20 -21.45
C GLY A 206 0.34 9.71 -21.68
N ASN A 207 1.51 9.33 -22.23
CA ASN A 207 1.87 7.91 -22.29
C ASN A 207 2.94 7.54 -21.27
N GLY A 208 3.65 8.52 -20.73
CA GLY A 208 4.76 8.28 -19.84
C GLY A 208 6.01 7.69 -20.53
N ILE A 209 7.00 7.34 -19.73
CA ILE A 209 8.15 6.52 -20.11
C ILE A 209 7.91 5.10 -19.59
N GLY A 210 7.45 4.21 -20.46
CA GLY A 210 7.01 2.87 -20.07
C GLY A 210 7.82 1.75 -20.70
N SER A 211 7.75 0.56 -20.10
CA SER A 211 8.35 -0.68 -20.60
C SER A 211 7.64 -1.24 -21.85
N GLY A 212 6.42 -0.76 -22.11
CA GLY A 212 5.43 -1.50 -22.89
C GLY A 212 4.98 -2.79 -22.19
N LEU A 213 3.92 -3.39 -22.72
CA LEU A 213 3.40 -4.66 -22.21
C LEU A 213 4.40 -5.80 -22.45
N ARG A 214 4.62 -6.61 -21.42
CA ARG A 214 5.53 -7.77 -21.41
C ARG A 214 4.80 -8.98 -20.87
N GLY A 215 5.00 -10.14 -21.49
CA GLY A 215 4.35 -11.38 -21.07
C GLY A 215 4.62 -11.72 -19.60
N CYS A 216 3.57 -12.02 -18.86
CA CYS A 216 3.59 -12.44 -17.47
C CYS A 216 2.94 -13.83 -17.34
N SER A 217 3.77 -14.87 -17.49
CA SER A 217 3.27 -16.25 -17.49
C SER A 217 2.73 -16.66 -16.12
N GLY A 218 1.44 -16.94 -16.02
CA GLY A 218 0.82 -17.39 -14.80
C GLY A 218 0.21 -16.30 -13.92
N CYS A 219 0.38 -15.03 -14.26
CA CYS A 219 -0.07 -13.89 -13.44
C CYS A 219 -1.58 -13.86 -13.18
N GLN A 220 -2.37 -14.50 -14.02
CA GLN A 220 -3.81 -14.67 -13.84
C GLN A 220 -4.18 -15.93 -13.04
N SER A 221 -3.27 -16.89 -12.89
CA SER A 221 -3.53 -18.17 -12.22
C SER A 221 -2.85 -18.33 -10.87
N GLY A 222 -1.99 -17.41 -10.49
CA GLY A 222 -1.27 -17.39 -9.23
C GLY A 222 -0.79 -16.01 -8.86
N PHE A 223 -0.29 -15.89 -7.64
CA PHE A 223 0.31 -14.66 -7.16
C PHE A 223 1.74 -14.51 -7.69
N HIS A 224 2.05 -13.33 -8.18
CA HIS A 224 3.37 -12.89 -8.61
C HIS A 224 3.77 -11.65 -7.83
N THR A 225 5.08 -11.42 -7.70
CA THR A 225 5.61 -10.27 -6.97
C THR A 225 5.99 -9.17 -7.95
N TYR A 226 5.36 -8.02 -7.81
CA TYR A 226 5.64 -6.81 -8.57
C TYR A 226 6.35 -5.82 -7.67
N THR A 227 7.51 -5.34 -8.10
CA THR A 227 8.37 -4.51 -7.26
C THR A 227 8.93 -3.35 -8.06
N MET A 228 9.03 -2.19 -7.42
CA MET A 228 9.77 -1.04 -7.89
C MET A 228 10.85 -0.69 -6.87
N ILE A 229 12.04 -0.31 -7.34
CA ILE A 229 13.10 0.27 -6.50
C ILE A 229 13.47 1.64 -7.05
N LEU A 230 13.23 2.69 -6.25
CA LEU A 230 13.77 4.03 -6.45
C LEU A 230 15.12 4.09 -5.73
N ASP A 231 16.19 4.23 -6.52
CA ASP A 231 17.57 4.29 -6.04
C ASP A 231 18.07 5.75 -6.07
N ARG A 232 18.24 6.32 -4.90
CA ARG A 232 18.79 7.65 -4.65
C ARG A 232 20.14 7.61 -3.95
N THR A 233 20.85 6.48 -4.00
CA THR A 233 22.19 6.37 -3.39
C THR A 233 23.20 7.34 -3.99
N ASN A 234 23.00 7.74 -5.24
CA ASN A 234 23.70 8.83 -5.90
C ASN A 234 22.67 9.85 -6.40
N THR A 235 22.47 10.94 -5.67
CA THR A 235 21.50 12.00 -5.96
C THR A 235 21.80 12.82 -7.22
N SER A 236 22.81 12.49 -7.97
CA SER A 236 23.13 13.06 -9.30
C SER A 236 22.95 12.04 -10.43
N ALA A 237 22.48 10.84 -10.12
CA ALA A 237 22.26 9.74 -11.06
C ALA A 237 21.25 8.74 -10.46
N GLU A 238 20.05 9.20 -10.20
CA GLU A 238 18.97 8.40 -9.61
C GLU A 238 18.28 7.51 -10.66
N SER A 239 17.60 6.46 -10.21
CA SER A 239 16.88 5.56 -11.10
C SER A 239 15.68 4.90 -10.44
N ILE A 240 14.68 4.54 -11.25
CA ILE A 240 13.55 3.69 -10.89
C ILE A 240 13.67 2.42 -11.70
N THR A 241 13.76 1.26 -11.04
CA THR A 241 13.85 -0.05 -11.68
C THR A 241 12.65 -0.91 -11.29
N PHE A 242 12.03 -1.54 -12.28
CA PHE A 242 10.87 -2.41 -12.14
C PHE A 242 11.25 -3.87 -12.22
N TYR A 243 10.62 -4.70 -11.38
CA TYR A 243 10.90 -6.13 -11.25
C TYR A 243 9.60 -6.93 -11.28
N LEU A 244 9.65 -8.08 -11.94
CA LEU A 244 8.66 -9.14 -11.85
C LEU A 244 9.34 -10.38 -11.26
N ASP A 245 8.82 -10.90 -10.14
CA ASP A 245 9.37 -12.06 -9.41
C ASP A 245 10.87 -11.93 -9.14
N GLY A 246 11.29 -10.75 -8.71
CA GLY A 246 12.69 -10.43 -8.43
C GLY A 246 13.58 -10.23 -9.65
N SER A 247 13.06 -10.39 -10.88
CA SER A 247 13.81 -10.18 -12.12
C SER A 247 13.57 -8.77 -12.66
N ALA A 248 14.62 -7.94 -12.74
CA ALA A 248 14.53 -6.60 -13.32
C ALA A 248 14.15 -6.69 -14.81
N TYR A 249 13.19 -5.87 -15.24
CA TYR A 249 12.77 -5.85 -16.63
C TYR A 249 12.77 -4.47 -17.29
N PHE A 250 12.76 -3.39 -16.50
CA PHE A 250 12.77 -2.02 -17.02
C PHE A 250 13.41 -1.06 -16.03
N THR A 251 14.07 -0.03 -16.53
CA THR A 251 14.69 1.03 -15.73
C THR A 251 14.53 2.38 -16.39
N VAL A 252 14.13 3.38 -15.63
CA VAL A 252 14.15 4.80 -16.01
C VAL A 252 15.17 5.51 -15.13
N THR A 253 15.93 6.44 -15.73
CA THR A 253 16.99 7.16 -15.01
C THR A 253 16.75 8.67 -15.03
N GLU A 254 17.23 9.36 -14.01
CA GLU A 254 17.24 10.83 -13.94
C GLU A 254 17.80 11.47 -15.21
N GLY A 255 18.86 10.88 -15.78
CA GLY A 255 19.49 11.39 -16.99
C GLY A 255 18.60 11.40 -18.24
N GLN A 256 17.51 10.59 -18.26
CA GLN A 256 16.55 10.56 -19.38
C GLN A 256 15.60 11.76 -19.36
N VAL A 257 15.28 12.30 -18.17
CA VAL A 257 14.28 13.35 -18.00
C VAL A 257 14.86 14.68 -17.49
N GLY A 258 16.07 14.65 -16.96
CA GLY A 258 16.77 15.80 -16.36
C GLY A 258 16.46 16.01 -14.89
N ALA A 259 17.48 16.45 -14.14
CA ALA A 259 17.47 16.51 -12.68
C ALA A 259 16.28 17.31 -12.11
N SER A 260 15.97 18.49 -12.69
CA SER A 260 14.87 19.32 -12.18
C SER A 260 13.50 18.63 -12.27
N THR A 261 13.21 17.98 -13.40
CA THR A 261 11.96 17.24 -13.58
C THR A 261 11.91 15.99 -12.68
N TRP A 262 13.04 15.28 -12.58
CA TRP A 262 13.15 14.11 -11.71
C TRP A 262 12.91 14.45 -10.24
N GLN A 263 13.58 15.48 -9.72
CA GLN A 263 13.44 15.94 -8.34
C GLN A 263 12.00 16.35 -8.02
N GLN A 264 11.35 17.07 -8.93
CA GLN A 264 9.96 17.46 -8.74
C GLN A 264 9.01 16.26 -8.72
N ALA A 265 9.27 15.26 -9.54
CA ALA A 265 8.37 14.12 -9.71
C ALA A 265 8.60 12.98 -8.68
N PHE A 266 9.86 12.75 -8.22
CA PHE A 266 10.18 11.51 -7.49
C PHE A 266 10.94 11.71 -6.18
N ASP A 267 11.44 12.95 -5.88
CA ASP A 267 12.24 13.20 -4.68
C ASP A 267 11.39 13.58 -3.45
N HIS A 268 10.21 13.03 -3.36
CA HIS A 268 9.26 13.27 -2.27
C HIS A 268 8.46 11.99 -1.95
N ASN A 269 7.65 12.07 -0.90
CA ASN A 269 6.76 10.96 -0.56
C ASN A 269 5.58 10.88 -1.53
N MET A 270 5.15 9.65 -1.80
CA MET A 270 4.02 9.31 -2.67
C MET A 270 3.00 8.44 -1.94
N MET A 271 1.77 8.42 -2.43
CA MET A 271 0.73 7.47 -2.02
C MET A 271 0.91 6.15 -2.76
N ILE A 272 0.56 5.04 -2.12
CA ILE A 272 0.41 3.73 -2.77
C ILE A 272 -1.07 3.56 -3.11
N ILE A 273 -1.36 3.10 -4.33
CA ILE A 273 -2.71 2.98 -4.87
C ILE A 273 -2.90 1.59 -5.48
N PHE A 274 -4.09 1.02 -5.27
CA PHE A 274 -4.60 -0.15 -5.98
C PHE A 274 -5.94 0.19 -6.59
N ASP A 275 -6.14 -0.14 -7.85
CA ASP A 275 -7.44 -0.08 -8.49
C ASP A 275 -7.63 -1.12 -9.58
N LEU A 276 -8.88 -1.28 -9.98
CA LEU A 276 -9.26 -2.09 -11.12
C LEU A 276 -10.20 -1.26 -12.00
N ALA A 277 -9.62 -0.55 -12.94
CA ALA A 277 -10.36 0.27 -13.90
C ALA A 277 -11.03 -0.56 -14.99
N MET A 278 -12.01 0.02 -15.67
CA MET A 278 -12.75 -0.60 -16.79
C MET A 278 -12.81 0.32 -18.00
N GLY A 279 -12.28 -0.13 -19.12
CA GLY A 279 -12.20 0.70 -20.34
C GLY A 279 -11.10 1.75 -20.24
N GLY A 280 -11.27 2.85 -20.97
CA GLY A 280 -10.28 3.93 -20.96
C GLY A 280 -9.24 3.85 -22.08
N GLY A 281 -8.30 4.80 -22.05
CA GLY A 281 -7.34 5.01 -23.12
C GLY A 281 -6.41 3.82 -23.36
N PHE A 282 -5.88 3.21 -22.32
CA PHE A 282 -4.90 2.15 -22.45
C PHE A 282 -5.51 0.85 -22.97
N PRO A 283 -6.58 0.26 -22.38
CA PRO A 283 -7.23 -0.92 -22.96
C PRO A 283 -7.71 -0.72 -24.39
N ASN A 284 -8.31 0.46 -24.67
CA ASN A 284 -8.79 0.80 -26.01
C ASN A 284 -7.66 0.93 -27.04
N GLY A 285 -6.54 1.52 -26.65
CA GLY A 285 -5.36 1.67 -27.47
C GLY A 285 -4.75 0.31 -27.85
N VAL A 286 -4.69 -0.62 -26.90
CA VAL A 286 -4.12 -1.95 -27.11
C VAL A 286 -5.00 -2.83 -27.99
N CYS A 287 -6.33 -2.83 -27.76
CA CYS A 287 -7.23 -3.62 -28.62
C CYS A 287 -7.57 -2.96 -29.95
N GLY A 288 -7.31 -1.65 -30.14
CA GLY A 288 -7.79 -0.89 -31.28
C GLY A 288 -9.32 -0.82 -31.35
N CYS A 289 -9.98 -0.87 -30.21
CA CYS A 289 -11.43 -0.98 -30.09
C CYS A 289 -11.96 -0.08 -28.95
N THR A 290 -13.28 -0.03 -28.75
CA THR A 290 -13.90 0.55 -27.54
C THR A 290 -14.20 -0.58 -26.57
N SER A 291 -13.66 -0.50 -25.38
CA SER A 291 -13.86 -1.49 -24.33
C SER A 291 -14.39 -0.86 -23.02
N PRO A 292 -15.05 -1.65 -22.14
CA PRO A 292 -15.49 -3.03 -22.35
C PRO A 292 -16.58 -3.17 -23.43
N SER A 293 -16.80 -4.38 -23.90
CA SER A 293 -17.87 -4.71 -24.85
C SER A 293 -19.05 -5.37 -24.16
N GLY A 294 -20.17 -5.57 -24.89
CA GLY A 294 -21.33 -6.29 -24.36
C GLY A 294 -21.05 -7.76 -24.00
N SER A 295 -19.92 -8.32 -24.44
CA SER A 295 -19.47 -9.69 -24.11
C SER A 295 -18.43 -9.76 -22.99
N THR A 296 -17.96 -8.63 -22.47
CA THR A 296 -17.01 -8.59 -21.36
C THR A 296 -17.62 -9.25 -20.13
N THR A 297 -16.88 -10.18 -19.52
CA THR A 297 -17.35 -10.96 -18.39
C THR A 297 -17.18 -10.18 -17.07
N SER A 298 -18.28 -10.05 -16.32
CA SER A 298 -18.30 -9.46 -14.98
C SER A 298 -17.69 -10.37 -13.93
N GLY A 299 -17.15 -9.80 -12.86
CA GLY A 299 -16.65 -10.54 -11.69
C GLY A 299 -15.15 -10.89 -11.76
N GLY A 300 -14.41 -10.36 -12.74
CA GLY A 300 -12.95 -10.43 -12.69
C GLY A 300 -12.41 -9.69 -11.48
N THR A 301 -11.45 -10.30 -10.79
CA THR A 301 -10.95 -9.82 -9.50
C THR A 301 -9.42 -9.73 -9.56
N MET A 302 -8.88 -8.60 -9.15
CA MET A 302 -7.49 -8.45 -8.74
C MET A 302 -7.39 -8.82 -7.25
N SER A 303 -6.54 -9.80 -6.93
CA SER A 303 -6.30 -10.22 -5.55
C SER A 303 -4.91 -9.82 -5.11
N VAL A 304 -4.80 -9.15 -3.96
CA VAL A 304 -3.52 -8.69 -3.39
C VAL A 304 -3.26 -9.43 -2.09
N GLY A 305 -2.17 -10.20 -2.02
CA GLY A 305 -1.79 -10.99 -0.86
C GLY A 305 -1.03 -10.18 0.20
N TYR A 306 -0.20 -9.25 -0.22
CA TYR A 306 0.43 -8.26 0.65
C TYR A 306 0.89 -7.07 -0.17
N VAL A 307 1.15 -5.97 0.54
CA VAL A 307 1.95 -4.85 0.05
C VAL A 307 2.94 -4.44 1.13
N ALA A 308 4.14 -4.05 0.71
CA ALA A 308 5.16 -3.51 1.61
C ALA A 308 5.98 -2.41 0.94
N ALA A 309 6.40 -1.46 1.73
CA ALA A 309 7.39 -0.47 1.37
C ALA A 309 8.56 -0.55 2.36
N TYR A 310 9.76 -0.70 1.84
CA TYR A 310 10.98 -0.77 2.60
C TYR A 310 11.92 0.36 2.16
N SER A 311 12.64 0.93 3.11
CA SER A 311 13.62 1.98 2.81
C SER A 311 14.95 1.67 3.47
N THR A 312 16.06 1.98 2.79
CA THR A 312 17.35 2.02 3.45
C THR A 312 17.50 3.37 4.15
N SER A 313 18.19 3.41 5.28
CA SER A 313 18.80 4.66 5.74
C SER A 313 19.82 5.09 4.67
N GLY A 314 19.78 6.34 4.25
CA GLY A 314 20.77 6.90 3.33
C GLY A 314 22.18 6.52 3.83
N GLY A 315 23.01 5.97 2.95
CA GLY A 315 24.35 5.46 3.33
C GLY A 315 25.18 6.55 3.98
N GLY A 316 25.95 6.16 5.00
CA GLY A 316 26.80 7.04 5.82
C GLY A 316 27.88 7.84 5.07
N GLY A 317 27.45 8.83 4.38
CA GLY A 317 28.10 10.10 4.19
C GLY A 317 27.22 11.08 4.93
N ASN A 318 27.77 12.05 5.63
CA ASN A 318 27.00 13.09 6.30
C ASN A 318 25.66 13.28 5.60
N PRO A 319 24.49 13.16 6.29
CA PRO A 319 23.22 13.40 5.62
C PRO A 319 23.40 14.66 4.79
N PRO A 320 23.00 14.66 3.48
CA PRO A 320 22.99 15.92 2.73
C PRO A 320 22.26 16.90 3.63
N PRO A 321 22.61 18.18 3.64
CA PRO A 321 21.89 19.12 4.45
C PRO A 321 20.42 18.90 4.09
N SER A 322 19.69 18.28 5.00
CA SER A 322 18.24 18.27 4.93
C SER A 322 17.90 19.74 4.67
N ASN A 323 16.91 20.05 3.83
CA ASN A 323 16.33 21.40 3.84
C ASN A 323 15.71 21.69 5.21
N GLY A 324 16.09 20.93 6.21
CA GLY A 324 15.85 21.18 7.61
C GLY A 324 16.54 22.46 8.00
N ALA A 325 15.83 23.31 8.68
CA ALA A 325 16.39 24.50 9.26
C ALA A 325 16.14 24.51 10.76
N ALA A 326 16.85 25.38 11.46
CA ALA A 326 16.70 25.51 12.89
C ALA A 326 15.29 25.95 13.24
N ILE A 327 14.67 25.26 14.20
CA ILE A 327 13.50 25.77 14.92
C ILE A 327 14.04 26.61 16.07
N THR A 328 13.72 27.92 16.08
CA THR A 328 14.18 28.81 17.12
C THR A 328 13.05 29.13 18.12
N GLY A 329 13.40 29.15 19.37
CA GLY A 329 12.49 29.42 20.49
C GLY A 329 12.91 30.61 21.33
N TYR A 330 12.54 30.57 22.61
CA TYR A 330 12.82 31.62 23.57
C TYR A 330 14.31 31.95 23.66
N ALA A 331 14.58 33.23 23.87
CA ALA A 331 15.94 33.80 23.93
C ALA A 331 16.83 33.52 22.70
N GLY A 332 16.25 33.13 21.55
CA GLY A 332 16.97 32.84 20.34
C GLY A 332 17.73 31.50 20.39
N LEU A 333 17.41 30.61 21.32
CA LEU A 333 17.94 29.25 21.34
C LEU A 333 17.27 28.38 20.29
N CYS A 334 17.96 27.35 19.81
CA CYS A 334 17.46 26.37 18.87
C CYS A 334 16.95 25.10 19.57
N LEU A 335 15.87 24.54 19.03
CA LEU A 335 15.46 23.18 19.36
C LEU A 335 16.55 22.21 18.88
N ASP A 336 17.00 21.33 19.75
CA ASP A 336 18.26 20.57 19.57
C ASP A 336 18.09 19.13 20.08
N ASP A 337 18.47 18.21 19.25
CA ASP A 337 18.62 16.80 19.62
C ASP A 337 19.92 16.64 20.42
N ARG A 338 19.80 16.29 21.69
CA ARG A 338 20.96 16.17 22.58
C ARG A 338 22.01 15.21 22.03
N SER A 339 23.21 15.76 21.76
CA SER A 339 24.37 15.01 21.27
C SER A 339 24.18 14.39 19.88
N ALA A 340 23.24 14.83 19.07
CA ALA A 340 22.93 14.30 17.76
C ALA A 340 22.72 12.76 17.77
N SER A 341 21.96 12.28 18.75
CA SER A 341 21.76 10.85 18.99
C SER A 341 20.46 10.35 18.38
N THR A 342 20.52 9.32 17.56
CA THR A 342 19.36 8.66 16.97
C THR A 342 18.74 7.57 17.87
N ALA A 343 19.10 7.50 19.14
CA ALA A 343 18.50 6.57 20.08
C ALA A 343 17.08 6.99 20.44
N ASN A 344 16.16 6.03 20.60
CA ASN A 344 14.82 6.30 21.13
C ASN A 344 14.94 6.82 22.57
N TYR A 345 14.05 7.73 22.94
CA TYR A 345 14.02 8.44 24.22
C TYR A 345 15.20 9.41 24.42
N ASN A 346 15.91 9.79 23.30
CA ASN A 346 16.94 10.80 23.43
C ASN A 346 16.32 12.16 23.74
N PRO A 347 16.77 12.85 24.80
CA PRO A 347 16.19 14.12 25.19
C PRO A 347 16.30 15.19 24.11
N VAL A 348 15.23 15.93 23.88
CA VAL A 348 15.25 17.15 23.08
C VAL A 348 15.37 18.34 24.02
N GLN A 349 16.20 19.31 23.64
CA GLN A 349 16.60 20.42 24.50
C GLN A 349 16.58 21.75 23.72
N VAL A 350 16.68 22.87 24.44
CA VAL A 350 17.09 24.15 23.86
C VAL A 350 18.61 24.24 23.94
N TYR A 351 19.25 24.71 22.85
CA TYR A 351 20.69 24.86 22.80
C TYR A 351 21.11 26.07 21.96
N THR A 352 22.34 26.53 22.13
CA THR A 352 22.89 27.58 21.26
C THR A 352 22.79 27.17 19.80
N CYS A 353 22.23 28.00 18.95
CA CYS A 353 22.15 27.72 17.52
C CYS A 353 23.56 27.59 16.92
N ASN A 354 23.92 26.42 16.42
CA ASN A 354 25.23 26.09 15.93
C ASN A 354 25.22 25.46 14.53
N GLY A 355 24.04 25.31 13.91
CA GLY A 355 23.86 24.78 12.57
C GLY A 355 24.20 23.30 12.42
N SER A 356 24.40 22.55 13.53
CA SER A 356 24.69 21.12 13.50
C SER A 356 23.47 20.32 13.01
N ALA A 357 23.69 19.07 12.62
CA ALA A 357 22.62 18.14 12.22
C ALA A 357 21.55 17.93 13.31
N ALA A 358 21.92 18.08 14.59
CA ALA A 358 21.02 18.04 15.74
C ALA A 358 19.94 19.16 15.74
N GLN A 359 20.14 20.20 14.95
CA GLN A 359 19.25 21.38 14.85
C GLN A 359 18.61 21.51 13.47
N GLN A 360 18.78 20.55 12.57
CA GLN A 360 18.20 20.57 11.25
C GLN A 360 16.86 19.83 11.26
N TRP A 361 15.81 20.57 11.62
CA TRP A 361 14.45 20.05 11.73
C TRP A 361 13.70 20.14 10.41
N THR A 362 13.00 19.10 10.05
CA THR A 362 12.07 19.08 8.92
C THR A 362 10.63 19.06 9.45
N VAL A 363 9.83 19.99 8.95
CA VAL A 363 8.38 20.02 9.25
C VAL A 363 7.67 19.15 8.22
N VAL A 364 7.13 18.00 8.65
CA VAL A 364 6.36 17.12 7.79
C VAL A 364 4.89 17.51 7.88
N GLN A 365 4.40 18.25 6.89
CA GLN A 365 3.03 18.79 6.85
C GLN A 365 1.95 17.70 6.89
N ALA A 366 2.19 16.58 6.22
CA ALA A 366 1.26 15.45 6.08
C ALA A 366 1.08 14.60 7.36
N GLY A 367 1.42 15.06 8.50
CA GLY A 367 1.22 14.38 9.78
C GLY A 367 1.43 15.33 10.94
N SER A 368 1.72 16.61 10.60
CA SER A 368 2.09 17.62 11.61
C SER A 368 3.21 17.13 12.53
N THR A 369 4.22 16.43 11.96
CA THR A 369 5.34 15.87 12.70
C THR A 369 6.61 16.69 12.46
N LEU A 370 7.48 16.74 13.46
CA LEU A 370 8.78 17.40 13.40
C LEU A 370 9.88 16.36 13.47
N HIS A 371 10.75 16.35 12.45
CA HIS A 371 11.77 15.32 12.29
C HIS A 371 13.18 15.91 12.39
N VAL A 372 14.07 15.20 13.06
CA VAL A 372 15.52 15.45 13.07
C VAL A 372 16.25 14.11 13.07
N LEU A 373 17.31 13.97 12.26
CA LEU A 373 18.14 12.77 12.17
C LEU A 373 17.34 11.46 11.98
N GLY A 374 16.21 11.53 11.24
CA GLY A 374 15.35 10.37 10.97
C GLY A 374 14.45 9.93 12.13
N LYS A 375 14.36 10.73 13.20
CA LYS A 375 13.48 10.54 14.36
C LYS A 375 12.41 11.60 14.39
N CYS A 376 11.31 11.33 15.10
CA CYS A 376 10.22 12.24 15.35
C CYS A 376 10.32 12.87 16.74
N LEU A 377 9.97 14.15 16.84
CA LEU A 377 9.73 14.82 18.13
C LEU A 377 8.54 14.14 18.81
N ASP A 378 8.74 13.60 20.00
CA ASP A 378 7.78 12.73 20.69
C ASP A 378 7.55 13.20 22.14
N VAL A 379 6.32 13.09 22.60
CA VAL A 379 6.01 13.27 24.01
C VAL A 379 6.31 11.97 24.76
N TYR A 380 7.30 12.00 25.64
CA TYR A 380 7.79 10.84 26.38
C TYR A 380 6.66 9.95 26.93
N ALA A 381 6.69 8.68 26.52
CA ALA A 381 5.71 7.65 26.91
C ALA A 381 4.24 8.07 26.71
N ALA A 382 3.97 8.93 25.73
CA ALA A 382 2.64 9.48 25.42
C ALA A 382 1.96 10.16 26.65
N GLY A 383 2.75 10.74 27.54
CA GLY A 383 2.28 11.41 28.75
C GLY A 383 1.43 12.65 28.44
N THR A 384 0.53 13.02 29.37
CA THR A 384 -0.39 14.16 29.17
C THR A 384 -0.30 15.19 30.32
N ALA A 385 0.58 14.96 31.28
CA ALA A 385 0.76 15.86 32.41
C ALA A 385 1.71 17.01 32.06
N ASN A 386 1.50 18.18 32.70
CA ASN A 386 2.48 19.28 32.69
C ASN A 386 3.85 18.76 33.19
N GLY A 387 4.93 19.14 32.54
CA GLY A 387 6.27 18.68 32.88
C GLY A 387 6.65 17.34 32.24
N THR A 388 5.79 16.73 31.40
CA THR A 388 6.21 15.56 30.65
C THR A 388 7.28 15.95 29.67
N ALA A 389 8.42 15.27 29.71
CA ALA A 389 9.55 15.50 28.83
C ALA A 389 9.18 15.27 27.36
N VAL A 390 9.89 15.98 26.47
CA VAL A 390 9.85 15.73 25.03
C VAL A 390 11.19 15.16 24.62
N ASP A 391 11.13 14.11 23.80
CA ASP A 391 12.29 13.35 23.35
C ASP A 391 12.22 13.01 21.84
N LEU A 392 13.11 12.17 21.38
CA LEU A 392 13.07 11.57 20.05
C LEU A 392 12.62 10.12 20.17
N TYR A 393 11.79 9.72 19.23
CA TYR A 393 11.39 8.34 19.07
C TYR A 393 11.31 7.96 17.57
N ASP A 394 11.32 6.65 17.28
CA ASP A 394 11.01 6.18 15.93
C ASP A 394 9.67 6.76 15.49
N CYS A 395 9.61 7.30 14.26
CA CYS A 395 8.37 7.83 13.72
C CYS A 395 7.35 6.69 13.59
N ASN A 396 6.30 6.72 14.40
CA ASN A 396 5.32 5.65 14.52
C ASN A 396 3.87 6.13 14.34
N ASN A 397 3.69 7.39 13.91
CA ASN A 397 2.39 8.01 13.63
C ASN A 397 1.42 8.01 14.83
N THR A 398 1.92 7.96 16.06
CA THR A 398 1.09 8.11 17.24
C THR A 398 0.76 9.58 17.52
N GLY A 399 -0.30 9.85 18.29
CA GLY A 399 -0.68 11.20 18.66
C GLY A 399 0.38 11.96 19.47
N SER A 400 1.31 11.24 20.14
CA SER A 400 2.45 11.84 20.85
C SER A 400 3.44 12.55 19.92
N GLN A 401 3.41 12.25 18.62
CA GLN A 401 4.30 12.83 17.59
C GLN A 401 3.63 13.93 16.77
N VAL A 402 2.38 14.24 17.02
CA VAL A 402 1.63 15.27 16.30
C VAL A 402 1.83 16.65 16.92
N TRP A 403 2.32 17.61 16.13
CA TRP A 403 2.59 18.99 16.57
C TRP A 403 1.97 19.99 15.60
N ILE A 404 0.85 20.59 16.00
CA ILE A 404 0.08 21.52 15.18
C ILE A 404 0.52 22.96 15.45
N PRO A 405 1.15 23.65 14.46
CA PRO A 405 1.48 25.05 14.61
C PRO A 405 0.23 25.90 14.82
N GLN A 406 0.24 26.78 15.80
CA GLN A 406 -0.83 27.71 16.09
C GLN A 406 -0.49 29.12 15.60
N SER A 407 -1.50 29.96 15.38
CA SER A 407 -1.35 31.33 14.90
C SER A 407 -0.53 32.24 15.84
N ASN A 408 -0.41 31.88 17.11
CA ASN A 408 0.42 32.57 18.11
C ASN A 408 1.87 32.05 18.16
N GLY A 409 2.25 31.12 17.27
CA GLY A 409 3.57 30.51 17.19
C GLY A 409 3.79 29.30 18.11
N SER A 410 2.79 28.87 18.89
CA SER A 410 2.95 27.66 19.70
C SER A 410 2.81 26.39 18.87
N LEU A 411 3.46 25.31 19.32
CA LEU A 411 3.33 23.97 18.78
C LEU A 411 2.44 23.15 19.72
N TYR A 412 1.22 22.85 19.27
CA TYR A 412 0.19 22.17 20.06
C TYR A 412 0.19 20.68 19.78
N ASN A 413 0.21 19.88 20.83
CA ASN A 413 0.04 18.43 20.74
C ASN A 413 -1.42 18.05 21.12
N PRO A 414 -2.25 17.58 20.18
CA PRO A 414 -3.66 17.27 20.42
C PRO A 414 -3.90 16.13 21.41
N GLN A 415 -3.00 15.13 21.43
CA GLN A 415 -3.15 13.98 22.32
C GLN A 415 -3.04 14.39 23.80
N SER A 416 -2.08 15.25 24.13
CA SER A 416 -1.87 15.72 25.50
C SER A 416 -2.71 16.95 25.83
N ASN A 417 -3.26 17.65 24.84
CA ASN A 417 -3.89 18.97 25.00
C ASN A 417 -2.92 20.02 25.59
N LYS A 418 -1.65 19.95 25.18
CA LYS A 418 -0.55 20.78 25.69
C LYS A 418 0.25 21.40 24.54
N CYS A 419 1.10 22.35 24.88
CA CYS A 419 2.05 22.98 23.97
C CYS A 419 3.49 22.59 24.31
N LEU A 420 4.35 22.56 23.29
CA LEU A 420 5.79 22.44 23.47
C LEU A 420 6.31 23.65 24.25
N ASP A 421 7.05 23.39 25.32
CA ASP A 421 7.43 24.40 26.32
C ASP A 421 8.94 24.34 26.58
N ASP A 422 9.60 25.50 26.52
CA ASP A 422 10.95 25.66 27.06
C ASP A 422 10.87 25.75 28.57
N THR A 423 11.28 24.68 29.22
CA THR A 423 11.16 24.45 30.65
C THR A 423 11.68 25.62 31.47
N GLY A 424 10.79 26.25 32.22
CA GLY A 424 11.14 27.31 33.15
C GLY A 424 11.67 28.59 32.52
N TRP A 425 11.36 28.86 31.22
CA TRP A 425 11.85 30.02 30.48
C TRP A 425 13.38 30.07 30.44
N SER A 426 13.99 28.92 30.11
CA SER A 426 15.42 28.77 30.22
C SER A 426 16.17 29.52 29.14
N THR A 427 17.23 30.21 29.54
CA THR A 427 18.25 30.76 28.65
C THR A 427 19.54 29.94 28.66
N THR A 428 19.50 28.78 29.33
CA THR A 428 20.65 27.92 29.53
C THR A 428 20.68 26.80 28.47
N PRO A 429 21.70 26.75 27.58
CA PRO A 429 21.88 25.66 26.63
C PRO A 429 21.93 24.29 27.34
N GLY A 430 21.21 23.30 26.81
CA GLY A 430 21.12 21.97 27.38
C GLY A 430 19.87 21.71 28.27
N THR A 431 18.99 22.71 28.40
CA THR A 431 17.71 22.52 29.10
C THR A 431 16.76 21.70 28.25
N GLN A 432 16.26 20.58 28.81
CA GLN A 432 15.30 19.72 28.13
C GLN A 432 13.95 20.42 28.02
N VAL A 433 13.30 20.30 26.85
CA VAL A 433 11.94 20.79 26.62
C VAL A 433 10.89 19.81 27.15
N GLU A 434 9.72 20.35 27.45
CA GLU A 434 8.60 19.60 28.00
C GLU A 434 7.27 19.98 27.34
N ILE A 435 6.18 19.33 27.70
CA ILE A 435 4.84 19.84 27.41
C ILE A 435 4.24 20.53 28.62
N TRP A 436 3.54 21.62 28.39
CA TRP A 436 2.85 22.39 29.43
C TRP A 436 1.51 22.92 28.92
N ASP A 437 0.61 23.34 29.82
CA ASP A 437 -0.62 24.04 29.46
C ASP A 437 -0.31 25.18 28.49
N CYS A 438 -1.09 25.30 27.41
CA CYS A 438 -0.88 26.34 26.43
C CYS A 438 -1.20 27.71 27.04
N THR A 439 -0.18 28.44 27.44
CA THR A 439 -0.27 29.78 28.08
C THR A 439 -0.14 30.90 27.08
N GLY A 440 0.45 30.63 25.90
CA GLY A 440 0.84 31.64 24.93
C GLY A 440 2.05 32.49 25.36
N GLY A 441 2.79 32.03 26.38
CA GLY A 441 4.03 32.65 26.84
C GLY A 441 5.15 32.54 25.79
N ALA A 442 6.14 33.43 25.85
CA ALA A 442 7.22 33.44 24.87
C ALA A 442 8.08 32.15 24.87
N ASN A 443 8.07 31.39 25.97
CA ASN A 443 8.73 30.09 26.08
C ASN A 443 7.99 28.95 25.36
N GLN A 444 6.80 29.23 24.80
CA GLN A 444 6.01 28.32 23.96
C GLN A 444 5.94 28.78 22.49
N VAL A 445 6.65 29.86 22.15
CA VAL A 445 6.68 30.37 20.79
C VAL A 445 7.88 29.81 20.06
N TRP A 446 7.61 29.11 18.97
CA TRP A 446 8.61 28.43 18.13
C TRP A 446 8.51 28.94 16.70
N HIS A 447 9.63 29.35 16.14
CA HIS A 447 9.73 29.81 14.77
C HIS A 447 10.16 28.62 13.90
N LEU A 448 9.21 28.07 13.17
CA LEU A 448 9.46 26.97 12.24
C LEU A 448 10.19 27.49 10.99
N PRO A 449 11.01 26.65 10.34
CA PRO A 449 11.56 26.96 9.03
C PRO A 449 10.42 27.13 7.99
N SER A 450 10.61 28.13 7.13
CA SER A 450 9.67 28.50 6.05
C SER A 450 9.82 27.57 4.85
#